data_5f2fef97d6e97064af86232a847ee63d
#
_entry.id   5f2fef97d6e97064af86232a847ee63d
#
_cell.length_a   1.000
_cell.length_b   1.000
_cell.length_c   1.000
_cell.angle_alpha   90.00
_cell.angle_beta   90.00
_cell.angle_gamma   90.00
#
_symmetry.space_group_name_H-M   'P 1'
#
loop_
_entity.id
_entity.type
_entity.pdbx_description
1 polymer ?
#
loop_
_entity_poly.entity_id
_entity_poly.type
_entity_poly.pdbx_seq_one_letter_code
_entity_poly.pdbx_strand_id
1 'polypeptide(L)'
;MNYLVEAHGLWFEGSSFVLQPVQRVLTILPISFPGQTARVELAFDEDYFNSATRIRRGRLYQRDDSMKNWGPRNVLSPLVDRFSMTRFDANRSFRTAEESVKPGCVAVLGDNNAQSYWTVVFSEKMGLEAHYLTLKSKTYFGVLPEVNRSAIPEANRQDILQALDAVVEAAPIQAPQPVIDACRNAACHMISAQFPGSNPDGKKDLGYVIKWLIKAGQIESCAHAASAIPCLLDVASGHLINRLHSRAKANAAAQHGTRPVSRQDANLAVDAIAFLLQDFGWAETAT
;
A
#
# COMPACT_ATOMS: atom_id res chain seq x y z
N MET A 1 13.10 11.00 -29.68
CA MET A 1 13.43 11.30 -28.28
C MET A 1 12.32 12.16 -27.73
N ASN A 2 11.57 11.66 -26.79
CA ASN A 2 10.51 12.40 -26.13
C ASN A 2 11.04 12.94 -24.79
N TYR A 3 11.01 14.24 -24.64
CA TYR A 3 11.36 14.94 -23.40
C TYR A 3 10.10 15.34 -22.68
N LEU A 4 10.17 15.27 -21.36
CA LEU A 4 9.26 15.93 -20.46
C LEU A 4 10.00 17.15 -19.88
N VAL A 5 9.37 18.31 -19.91
CA VAL A 5 9.99 19.56 -19.47
C VAL A 5 9.07 20.27 -18.50
N GLU A 6 9.61 20.64 -17.36
CA GLU A 6 8.94 21.48 -16.38
C GLU A 6 9.45 22.92 -16.51
N ALA A 7 8.54 23.89 -16.50
CA ALA A 7 8.84 25.30 -16.44
C ALA A 7 7.75 26.03 -15.66
N HIS A 8 8.12 26.66 -14.54
CA HIS A 8 7.21 27.44 -13.68
C HIS A 8 5.94 26.65 -13.27
N GLY A 9 6.08 25.36 -12.96
CA GLY A 9 4.97 24.48 -12.61
C GLY A 9 4.12 24.01 -13.78
N LEU A 10 4.46 24.39 -15.01
CA LEU A 10 3.81 23.91 -16.24
C LEU A 10 4.63 22.79 -16.87
N TRP A 11 3.95 21.81 -17.42
CA TRP A 11 4.57 20.67 -18.06
C TRP A 11 4.36 20.70 -19.57
N PHE A 12 5.42 20.33 -20.28
CA PHE A 12 5.48 20.26 -21.72
C PHE A 12 6.06 18.90 -22.14
N GLU A 13 5.60 18.36 -23.25
CA GLU A 13 6.16 17.15 -23.84
C GLU A 13 6.51 17.37 -25.31
N GLY A 14 7.48 16.63 -25.83
CA GLY A 14 7.85 16.69 -27.23
C GLY A 14 9.31 16.37 -27.52
N SER A 15 9.80 16.83 -28.65
CA SER A 15 11.18 16.66 -29.10
C SER A 15 12.03 17.86 -28.75
N SER A 16 13.36 17.77 -29.03
CA SER A 16 14.29 18.90 -28.89
C SER A 16 13.97 20.08 -29.84
N PHE A 17 13.09 19.90 -30.81
CA PHE A 17 12.70 20.93 -31.78
C PHE A 17 11.38 21.60 -31.42
N VAL A 18 10.42 20.81 -30.94
CA VAL A 18 9.06 21.31 -30.62
C VAL A 18 8.60 20.70 -29.30
N LEU A 19 8.21 21.56 -28.36
CA LEU A 19 7.53 21.21 -27.13
C LEU A 19 6.11 21.74 -27.18
N GLN A 20 5.17 20.90 -26.75
CA GLN A 20 3.76 21.25 -26.64
C GLN A 20 3.34 21.17 -25.16
N PRO A 21 2.43 22.05 -24.71
CA PRO A 21 1.80 21.89 -23.42
C PRO A 21 1.16 20.50 -23.31
N VAL A 22 1.34 19.86 -22.19
CA VAL A 22 0.70 18.59 -21.94
C VAL A 22 -0.79 18.81 -21.78
N GLN A 23 -1.60 18.19 -22.64
CA GLN A 23 -3.05 18.39 -22.71
C GLN A 23 -3.84 17.40 -21.83
N ARG A 24 -3.20 16.42 -21.25
CA ARG A 24 -3.83 15.42 -20.36
C ARG A 24 -3.78 15.88 -18.90
N VAL A 25 -4.69 15.40 -18.09
CA VAL A 25 -4.57 15.55 -16.64
C VAL A 25 -3.36 14.71 -16.22
N LEU A 26 -2.26 15.39 -15.93
CA LEU A 26 -1.01 14.76 -15.55
C LEU A 26 -0.88 14.70 -14.05
N THR A 27 -0.47 13.54 -13.59
CA THR A 27 0.14 13.40 -12.28
C THR A 27 1.61 13.02 -12.49
N ILE A 28 2.48 14.02 -12.48
CA ILE A 28 3.92 13.81 -12.50
C ILE A 28 4.40 13.87 -11.05
N LEU A 29 4.95 12.77 -10.60
CA LEU A 29 5.39 12.59 -9.22
C LEU A 29 6.89 12.36 -9.19
N PRO A 30 7.62 13.00 -8.25
CA PRO A 30 8.97 12.55 -7.93
C PRO A 30 8.94 11.08 -7.54
N ILE A 31 9.92 10.30 -8.02
CA ILE A 31 10.05 8.89 -7.68
C ILE A 31 11.49 8.59 -7.28
N SER A 32 11.66 7.79 -6.25
CA SER A 32 12.97 7.30 -5.81
C SER A 32 12.90 5.83 -5.45
N PHE A 33 14.06 5.17 -5.45
CA PHE A 33 14.20 3.77 -5.08
C PHE A 33 15.17 3.66 -3.91
N PRO A 34 14.75 3.18 -2.72
CA PRO A 34 15.62 2.97 -1.57
C PRO A 34 16.81 2.08 -1.93
N GLY A 35 18.02 2.48 -1.52
CA GLY A 35 19.26 1.78 -1.85
C GLY A 35 19.93 2.24 -3.15
N GLN A 36 19.37 3.18 -3.86
CA GLN A 36 20.00 3.79 -5.03
C GLN A 36 21.20 4.64 -4.61
N THR A 37 22.40 4.28 -5.08
CA THR A 37 23.66 4.97 -4.72
C THR A 37 23.86 6.29 -5.46
N ALA A 38 23.25 6.46 -6.62
CA ALA A 38 23.33 7.69 -7.40
C ALA A 38 22.17 8.63 -7.03
N ARG A 39 22.45 9.86 -6.66
CA ARG A 39 21.44 10.93 -6.50
C ARG A 39 20.96 11.39 -7.88
N VAL A 40 20.15 10.56 -8.51
CA VAL A 40 19.52 10.88 -9.79
C VAL A 40 18.09 11.28 -9.48
N GLU A 41 17.70 12.46 -9.92
CA GLU A 41 16.33 12.93 -9.79
C GLU A 41 15.48 12.26 -10.88
N LEU A 42 14.47 11.54 -10.46
CA LEU A 42 13.56 10.77 -11.33
C LEU A 42 12.15 11.34 -11.22
N ALA A 43 11.42 11.33 -12.33
CA ALA A 43 10.01 11.68 -12.42
C ALA A 43 9.21 10.51 -12.97
N PHE A 44 8.08 10.24 -12.34
CA PHE A 44 7.09 9.26 -12.78
C PHE A 44 5.89 9.99 -13.38
N ASP A 45 5.68 9.82 -14.67
CA ASP A 45 4.58 10.37 -15.43
C ASP A 45 3.47 9.33 -15.50
N GLU A 46 2.42 9.52 -14.69
CA GLU A 46 1.33 8.58 -14.55
C GLU A 46 0.38 8.60 -15.74
N ASP A 47 0.24 7.45 -16.40
CA ASP A 47 -0.73 7.23 -17.48
C ASP A 47 -2.04 6.64 -16.95
N TYR A 48 -1.99 5.90 -15.84
CA TYR A 48 -3.11 5.15 -15.34
C TYR A 48 -3.04 4.99 -13.83
N PHE A 49 -4.16 5.23 -13.17
CA PHE A 49 -4.36 4.93 -11.75
C PHE A 49 -5.72 4.26 -11.53
N ASN A 50 -5.71 3.14 -10.84
CA ASN A 50 -6.92 2.48 -10.38
C ASN A 50 -6.96 2.51 -8.85
N SER A 51 -7.86 3.29 -8.28
CA SER A 51 -8.00 3.46 -6.83
C SER A 51 -8.48 2.19 -6.12
N ALA A 52 -9.27 1.35 -6.80
CA ALA A 52 -9.79 0.11 -6.23
C ALA A 52 -8.71 -0.98 -6.11
N THR A 53 -7.89 -1.17 -7.15
CA THR A 53 -6.78 -2.13 -7.14
C THR A 53 -5.49 -1.53 -6.62
N ARG A 54 -5.44 -0.20 -6.46
CA ARG A 54 -4.27 0.57 -6.07
C ARG A 54 -3.05 0.29 -6.94
N ILE A 55 -3.31 0.22 -8.24
CA ILE A 55 -2.28 0.07 -9.25
C ILE A 55 -2.10 1.40 -9.96
N ARG A 56 -0.85 1.84 -10.06
CA ARG A 56 -0.41 2.95 -10.91
C ARG A 56 0.42 2.40 -12.05
N ARG A 57 0.27 2.98 -13.21
CA ARG A 57 1.12 2.70 -14.37
C ARG A 57 1.58 4.01 -14.97
N GLY A 58 2.82 4.06 -15.41
CA GLY A 58 3.37 5.28 -15.99
C GLY A 58 4.79 5.11 -16.51
N ARG A 59 5.29 6.20 -17.05
CA ARG A 59 6.62 6.29 -17.65
C ARG A 59 7.60 6.89 -16.65
N LEU A 60 8.84 6.37 -16.70
CA LEU A 60 9.93 6.86 -15.88
C LEU A 60 10.81 7.78 -16.68
N TYR A 61 11.12 8.94 -16.15
CA TYR A 61 12.00 9.95 -16.72
C TYR A 61 13.13 10.27 -15.76
N GLN A 62 14.32 10.57 -16.29
CA GLN A 62 15.47 11.00 -15.52
C GLN A 62 15.79 12.45 -15.83
N ARG A 63 16.06 13.26 -14.78
CA ARG A 63 16.54 14.62 -14.95
C ARG A 63 17.87 14.63 -15.71
N ASP A 64 17.96 15.52 -16.68
CA ASP A 64 19.15 15.71 -17.50
C ASP A 64 19.78 17.08 -17.28
N ASP A 65 20.80 17.12 -16.46
CA ASP A 65 21.57 18.33 -16.18
C ASP A 65 22.73 18.59 -17.15
N SER A 66 22.93 17.72 -18.17
CA SER A 66 24.08 17.82 -19.06
C SER A 66 24.05 19.00 -20.02
N MET A 67 22.90 19.66 -20.15
CA MET A 67 22.73 20.81 -21.05
C MET A 67 22.22 22.03 -20.31
N LYS A 68 23.10 22.71 -19.57
CA LYS A 68 22.76 23.94 -18.85
C LYS A 68 22.18 25.08 -19.73
N ASN A 69 22.35 25.02 -21.04
CA ASN A 69 21.85 26.01 -21.99
C ASN A 69 20.90 25.43 -23.03
N TRP A 70 20.26 24.29 -22.69
CA TRP A 70 19.30 23.68 -23.61
C TRP A 70 17.99 24.46 -23.57
N GLY A 71 17.51 24.82 -24.73
CA GLY A 71 16.16 25.34 -24.92
C GLY A 71 15.61 24.84 -26.25
N PRO A 72 14.36 24.43 -26.32
CA PRO A 72 13.73 24.07 -27.58
C PRO A 72 13.68 25.30 -28.48
N ARG A 73 13.83 25.10 -29.79
CA ARG A 73 13.75 26.19 -30.77
C ARG A 73 12.36 26.82 -30.81
N ASN A 74 11.34 26.01 -30.56
CA ASN A 74 9.95 26.43 -30.54
C ASN A 74 9.24 25.84 -29.31
N VAL A 75 8.82 26.71 -28.41
CA VAL A 75 7.89 26.39 -27.33
C VAL A 75 6.54 26.99 -27.73
N LEU A 76 5.52 26.16 -27.83
CA LEU A 76 4.17 26.62 -28.19
C LEU A 76 3.43 27.24 -26.99
N SER A 77 4.17 28.02 -26.19
CA SER A 77 3.59 28.83 -25.10
C SER A 77 4.38 30.13 -24.98
N PRO A 78 3.72 31.28 -25.03
CA PRO A 78 4.35 32.59 -24.86
C PRO A 78 4.80 32.85 -23.42
N LEU A 79 4.46 32.01 -22.46
CA LEU A 79 4.67 32.24 -21.03
C LEU A 79 5.98 31.61 -20.49
N VAL A 80 6.74 30.91 -21.32
CA VAL A 80 7.89 30.13 -20.85
C VAL A 80 9.21 30.79 -21.31
N ASP A 81 10.00 31.24 -20.35
CA ASP A 81 11.39 31.67 -20.59
C ASP A 81 12.28 30.41 -20.71
N ARG A 82 13.15 30.40 -21.76
CA ARG A 82 14.06 29.30 -22.08
C ARG A 82 15.08 28.98 -20.98
N PHE A 83 15.33 29.89 -20.06
CA PHE A 83 16.36 29.76 -19.04
C PHE A 83 15.89 29.07 -17.75
N SER A 84 14.59 28.87 -17.58
CA SER A 84 13.99 28.30 -16.36
C SER A 84 13.45 26.88 -16.52
N MET A 85 13.87 26.18 -17.57
CA MET A 85 13.34 24.84 -17.88
C MET A 85 14.17 23.74 -17.26
N THR A 86 13.49 22.82 -16.55
CA THR A 86 14.06 21.55 -16.10
C THR A 86 13.66 20.43 -17.07
N ARG A 87 14.64 19.78 -17.65
CA ARG A 87 14.45 18.72 -18.63
C ARG A 87 14.57 17.35 -18.00
N PHE A 88 13.66 16.47 -18.36
CA PHE A 88 13.68 15.05 -18.03
C PHE A 88 13.69 14.22 -19.32
N ASP A 89 14.61 13.27 -19.42
CA ASP A 89 14.82 12.42 -20.60
C ASP A 89 14.37 10.98 -20.30
N ALA A 90 13.55 10.42 -21.18
CA ALA A 90 13.11 9.02 -21.11
C ALA A 90 14.19 8.02 -21.55
N ASN A 91 15.20 8.50 -22.28
CA ASN A 91 16.18 7.67 -23.00
C ASN A 91 17.54 7.54 -22.37
N ARG A 92 17.85 8.34 -21.33
CA ARG A 92 19.15 8.18 -20.68
C ARG A 92 19.21 6.83 -20.02
N SER A 93 20.22 6.08 -20.45
CA SER A 93 20.48 4.74 -19.95
C SER A 93 20.45 4.73 -18.43
N PHE A 94 19.40 4.18 -17.87
CA PHE A 94 19.24 3.85 -16.47
C PHE A 94 20.24 2.78 -16.03
N ARG A 95 21.49 2.78 -16.54
CA ARG A 95 22.48 1.74 -16.21
C ARG A 95 22.68 1.55 -14.73
N THR A 96 22.53 2.61 -13.95
CA THR A 96 22.55 2.56 -12.48
C THR A 96 21.17 2.33 -11.86
N ALA A 97 20.08 2.65 -12.56
CA ALA A 97 18.71 2.44 -12.09
C ALA A 97 18.12 1.09 -12.53
N GLU A 98 18.61 0.49 -13.61
CA GLU A 98 18.10 -0.82 -14.09
C GLU A 98 18.18 -1.92 -13.03
N GLU A 99 19.19 -1.90 -12.17
CA GLU A 99 19.28 -2.84 -11.05
C GLU A 99 18.28 -2.54 -9.93
N SER A 100 17.90 -1.27 -9.75
CA SER A 100 17.01 -0.82 -8.68
C SER A 100 15.52 -0.87 -9.09
N VAL A 101 15.21 -0.99 -10.39
CA VAL A 101 13.86 -0.93 -10.95
C VAL A 101 13.37 -2.32 -11.38
N LYS A 102 13.70 -3.36 -10.64
CA LYS A 102 13.22 -4.72 -10.88
C LYS A 102 11.89 -4.98 -10.22
N PRO A 103 11.07 -5.91 -10.73
CA PRO A 103 9.90 -6.40 -10.01
C PRO A 103 10.26 -6.84 -8.58
N GLY A 104 9.43 -6.45 -7.62
CA GLY A 104 9.66 -6.67 -6.18
C GLY A 104 10.36 -5.52 -5.46
N CYS A 105 11.04 -4.61 -6.17
CA CYS A 105 11.66 -3.45 -5.55
C CYS A 105 10.62 -2.46 -5.01
N VAL A 106 11.03 -1.68 -4.01
CA VAL A 106 10.23 -0.60 -3.46
C VAL A 106 10.48 0.67 -4.24
N ALA A 107 9.41 1.33 -4.66
CA ALA A 107 9.42 2.69 -5.19
C ALA A 107 8.76 3.62 -4.17
N VAL A 108 9.31 4.82 -4.00
CA VAL A 108 8.73 5.89 -3.18
C VAL A 108 8.28 6.99 -4.13
N LEU A 109 6.98 7.28 -4.15
CA LEU A 109 6.39 8.37 -4.91
C LEU A 109 6.12 9.56 -3.98
N GLY A 110 6.37 10.76 -4.47
CA GLY A 110 6.21 12.01 -3.71
C GLY A 110 7.50 12.47 -3.06
N ASP A 111 7.44 13.62 -2.41
CA ASP A 111 8.55 14.26 -1.70
C ASP A 111 8.28 14.36 -0.20
N ASN A 112 9.25 14.86 0.55
CA ASN A 112 9.47 14.86 2.00
C ASN A 112 8.23 14.79 2.93
N ASN A 113 7.08 15.35 2.54
CA ASN A 113 5.90 15.44 3.41
C ASN A 113 4.70 14.63 2.89
N ALA A 114 4.81 14.05 1.69
CA ALA A 114 3.72 13.34 1.03
C ALA A 114 4.23 12.09 0.29
N GLN A 115 5.07 11.31 0.96
CA GLN A 115 5.63 10.08 0.39
C GLN A 115 4.63 8.93 0.49
N SER A 116 4.57 8.13 -0.57
CA SER A 116 3.82 6.86 -0.60
C SER A 116 4.70 5.74 -1.14
N TYR A 117 4.57 4.55 -0.55
CA TYR A 117 5.40 3.39 -0.84
C TYR A 117 4.68 2.44 -1.77
N TRP A 118 5.40 1.98 -2.79
CA TRP A 118 4.87 1.15 -3.87
C TRP A 118 5.80 -0.02 -4.14
N THR A 119 5.24 -1.14 -4.57
CA THR A 119 6.02 -2.27 -5.10
C THR A 119 6.04 -2.16 -6.62
N VAL A 120 7.20 -2.25 -7.23
CA VAL A 120 7.32 -2.46 -8.67
C VAL A 120 6.82 -3.86 -8.98
N VAL A 121 5.66 -3.98 -9.61
CA VAL A 121 5.08 -5.27 -10.02
C VAL A 121 5.63 -5.69 -11.36
N PHE A 122 5.78 -4.72 -12.25
CA PHE A 122 6.26 -4.94 -13.60
C PHE A 122 7.09 -3.74 -14.08
N SER A 123 8.15 -4.02 -14.83
CA SER A 123 9.04 -3.03 -15.43
C SER A 123 9.28 -3.43 -16.88
N GLU A 124 8.96 -2.56 -17.82
CA GLU A 124 9.02 -2.81 -19.25
C GLU A 124 9.78 -1.69 -19.94
N LYS A 125 10.77 -2.07 -20.75
CA LYS A 125 11.49 -1.15 -21.62
C LYS A 125 10.93 -1.22 -23.02
N MET A 126 10.27 -0.17 -23.45
CA MET A 126 9.72 -0.07 -24.81
C MET A 126 10.74 0.52 -25.77
N GLY A 127 11.51 -0.33 -26.42
CA GLY A 127 12.55 0.06 -27.40
C GLY A 127 13.63 0.93 -26.75
N LEU A 128 13.98 2.03 -27.44
CA LEU A 128 14.93 3.04 -26.94
C LEU A 128 14.22 4.22 -26.25
N GLU A 129 12.89 4.22 -26.15
CA GLU A 129 12.16 5.47 -25.95
C GLU A 129 11.48 5.64 -24.58
N ALA A 130 11.16 4.57 -23.84
CA ALA A 130 10.49 4.71 -22.56
C ALA A 130 10.67 3.49 -21.66
N HIS A 131 10.73 3.74 -20.37
CA HIS A 131 10.70 2.71 -19.34
C HIS A 131 9.35 2.83 -18.60
N TYR A 132 8.49 1.83 -18.77
CA TYR A 132 7.19 1.76 -18.14
C TYR A 132 7.28 1.00 -16.82
N LEU A 133 6.62 1.53 -15.81
CA LEU A 133 6.49 0.88 -14.51
C LEU A 133 5.02 0.63 -14.20
N THR A 134 4.75 -0.56 -13.67
CA THR A 134 3.50 -0.87 -12.99
C THR A 134 3.81 -0.98 -11.50
N LEU A 135 3.17 -0.14 -10.72
CA LEU A 135 3.37 0.01 -9.29
C LEU A 135 2.11 -0.42 -8.54
N LYS A 136 2.25 -1.23 -7.50
CA LYS A 136 1.18 -1.58 -6.56
C LYS A 136 1.48 -0.93 -5.22
N SER A 137 0.49 -0.25 -4.63
CA SER A 137 0.66 0.41 -3.33
C SER A 137 1.07 -0.60 -2.25
N LYS A 138 2.07 -0.20 -1.46
CA LYS A 138 2.46 -0.90 -0.23
C LYS A 138 1.77 -0.34 1.01
N THR A 139 1.20 0.84 0.91
CA THR A 139 0.56 1.51 2.02
C THR A 139 -0.86 1.00 2.21
N TYR A 140 -1.25 0.82 3.45
CA TYR A 140 -2.60 0.36 3.85
C TYR A 140 -3.65 1.48 3.74
N PHE A 141 -3.40 2.48 2.97
CA PHE A 141 -4.05 3.76 2.77
C PHE A 141 -5.56 3.76 3.08
N GLY A 142 -5.95 4.35 4.21
CA GLY A 142 -7.35 4.59 4.58
C GLY A 142 -8.19 3.34 4.86
N VAL A 143 -7.59 2.14 4.80
CA VAL A 143 -8.25 0.88 5.14
C VAL A 143 -7.76 0.38 6.50
N LEU A 144 -6.43 0.33 6.69
CA LEU A 144 -5.77 -0.02 7.95
C LEU A 144 -4.72 1.04 8.27
N PRO A 145 -4.31 1.20 9.55
CA PRO A 145 -3.17 2.03 9.93
C PRO A 145 -1.88 1.50 9.27
N GLU A 146 -0.90 2.37 9.10
CA GLU A 146 0.44 1.97 8.64
C GLU A 146 1.05 0.96 9.61
N VAL A 147 1.64 -0.09 9.07
CA VAL A 147 2.13 -1.21 9.87
C VAL A 147 3.61 -1.07 10.16
N ASN A 148 3.95 -1.02 11.44
CA ASN A 148 5.32 -1.13 11.92
C ASN A 148 5.80 -2.60 11.80
N ARG A 149 6.42 -2.91 10.67
CA ARG A 149 6.88 -4.28 10.36
C ARG A 149 7.90 -4.81 11.35
N SER A 150 8.72 -3.93 11.96
CA SER A 150 9.74 -4.34 12.92
C SER A 150 9.15 -4.76 14.27
N ALA A 151 7.96 -4.28 14.61
CA ALA A 151 7.26 -4.65 15.84
C ALA A 151 6.58 -6.03 15.76
N ILE A 152 6.31 -6.53 14.54
CA ILE A 152 5.70 -7.86 14.36
C ILE A 152 6.74 -8.96 14.63
N PRO A 153 6.43 -10.01 15.42
CA PRO A 153 7.32 -11.14 15.65
C PRO A 153 7.84 -11.76 14.35
N GLU A 154 9.14 -11.95 14.23
CA GLU A 154 9.80 -12.34 12.98
C GLU A 154 9.25 -13.66 12.42
N ALA A 155 9.01 -14.63 13.29
CA ALA A 155 8.50 -15.95 12.92
C ALA A 155 7.11 -15.90 12.23
N ASN A 156 6.29 -14.88 12.51
CA ASN A 156 4.93 -14.76 12.00
C ASN A 156 4.75 -13.59 11.03
N ARG A 157 5.81 -12.78 10.83
CA ARG A 157 5.74 -11.51 10.10
C ARG A 157 5.20 -11.66 8.68
N GLN A 158 5.71 -12.65 7.95
CA GLN A 158 5.32 -12.85 6.57
C GLN A 158 3.83 -13.21 6.45
N ASP A 159 3.36 -14.14 7.26
CA ASP A 159 1.96 -14.60 7.23
C ASP A 159 0.99 -13.48 7.63
N ILE A 160 1.35 -12.71 8.67
CA ILE A 160 0.57 -11.55 9.12
C ILE A 160 0.50 -10.49 8.03
N LEU A 161 1.63 -10.10 7.42
CA LEU A 161 1.64 -9.10 6.36
C LEU A 161 0.83 -9.55 5.14
N GLN A 162 0.94 -10.81 4.75
CA GLN A 162 0.14 -11.37 3.65
C GLN A 162 -1.36 -11.35 3.98
N ALA A 163 -1.74 -11.68 5.21
CA ALA A 163 -3.14 -11.66 5.62
C ALA A 163 -3.70 -10.22 5.69
N LEU A 164 -2.91 -9.25 6.15
CA LEU A 164 -3.28 -7.83 6.13
C LEU A 164 -3.40 -7.28 4.71
N ASP A 165 -2.49 -7.65 3.81
CA ASP A 165 -2.58 -7.29 2.38
C ASP A 165 -3.89 -7.81 1.77
N ALA A 166 -4.31 -9.03 2.12
CA ALA A 166 -5.59 -9.58 1.66
C ALA A 166 -6.80 -8.77 2.16
N VAL A 167 -6.79 -8.29 3.41
CA VAL A 167 -7.84 -7.40 3.94
C VAL A 167 -7.89 -6.10 3.15
N VAL A 168 -6.73 -5.49 2.92
CA VAL A 168 -6.60 -4.22 2.22
C VAL A 168 -7.03 -4.34 0.75
N GLU A 169 -6.78 -5.47 0.10
CA GLU A 169 -7.22 -5.74 -1.26
C GLU A 169 -8.73 -6.01 -1.35
N ALA A 170 -9.27 -6.73 -0.38
CA ALA A 170 -10.68 -7.10 -0.38
C ALA A 170 -11.60 -5.90 -0.02
N ALA A 171 -11.20 -5.09 0.96
CA ALA A 171 -12.02 -4.05 1.55
C ALA A 171 -12.69 -3.09 0.55
N PRO A 172 -11.99 -2.53 -0.46
CA PRO A 172 -12.59 -1.55 -1.37
C PRO A 172 -13.50 -2.14 -2.45
N ILE A 173 -13.27 -3.38 -2.87
CA ILE A 173 -13.84 -3.92 -4.12
C ILE A 173 -14.73 -5.15 -3.95
N GLN A 174 -14.57 -5.90 -2.87
CA GLN A 174 -15.28 -7.16 -2.72
C GLN A 174 -16.62 -7.02 -1.99
N ALA A 175 -17.48 -8.02 -2.15
CA ALA A 175 -18.69 -8.18 -1.37
C ALA A 175 -18.38 -8.32 0.14
N PRO A 176 -19.33 -8.07 1.06
CA PRO A 176 -19.07 -8.09 2.50
C PRO A 176 -18.46 -9.40 3.02
N GLN A 177 -18.89 -10.55 2.52
CA GLN A 177 -18.43 -11.84 3.02
C GLN A 177 -16.93 -12.09 2.78
N PRO A 178 -16.35 -11.97 1.58
CA PRO A 178 -14.90 -12.10 1.37
C PRO A 178 -14.06 -11.15 2.23
N VAL A 179 -14.54 -9.94 2.49
CA VAL A 179 -13.86 -8.97 3.37
C VAL A 179 -13.82 -9.50 4.81
N ILE A 180 -14.95 -10.00 5.33
CA ILE A 180 -15.03 -10.58 6.67
C ILE A 180 -14.15 -11.85 6.77
N ASP A 181 -14.08 -12.66 5.73
CA ASP A 181 -13.24 -13.85 5.68
C ASP A 181 -11.74 -13.49 5.72
N ALA A 182 -11.34 -12.45 4.98
CA ALA A 182 -9.97 -11.90 5.03
C ALA A 182 -9.64 -11.37 6.42
N CYS A 183 -10.54 -10.58 7.03
CA CYS A 183 -10.37 -10.09 8.40
C CYS A 183 -10.26 -11.23 9.43
N ARG A 184 -11.08 -12.29 9.29
CA ARG A 184 -11.01 -13.46 10.15
C ARG A 184 -9.66 -14.16 10.08
N ASN A 185 -9.12 -14.31 8.87
CA ASN A 185 -7.80 -14.91 8.67
C ASN A 185 -6.71 -14.03 9.29
N ALA A 186 -6.73 -12.72 9.04
CA ALA A 186 -5.78 -11.77 9.61
C ALA A 186 -5.83 -11.79 11.15
N ALA A 187 -7.02 -11.72 11.76
CA ALA A 187 -7.19 -11.80 13.21
C ALA A 187 -6.63 -13.10 13.79
N CYS A 188 -6.81 -14.23 13.10
CA CYS A 188 -6.27 -15.52 13.52
C CYS A 188 -4.74 -15.49 13.59
N HIS A 189 -4.06 -15.01 12.55
CA HIS A 189 -2.60 -14.89 12.54
C HIS A 189 -2.10 -13.91 13.59
N MET A 190 -2.73 -12.74 13.72
CA MET A 190 -2.33 -11.69 14.65
C MET A 190 -2.46 -12.17 16.12
N ILE A 191 -3.62 -12.70 16.49
CA ILE A 191 -3.88 -13.15 17.88
C ILE A 191 -3.01 -14.38 18.20
N SER A 192 -2.82 -15.30 17.24
CA SER A 192 -1.92 -16.45 17.43
C SER A 192 -0.47 -16.04 17.64
N ALA A 193 0.00 -15.00 16.96
CA ALA A 193 1.36 -14.49 17.13
C ALA A 193 1.55 -13.77 18.47
N GLN A 194 0.54 -13.04 18.92
CA GLN A 194 0.54 -12.38 20.23
C GLN A 194 0.47 -13.39 21.39
N PHE A 195 -0.24 -14.51 21.17
CA PHE A 195 -0.43 -15.59 22.15
C PHE A 195 -0.01 -16.93 21.56
N PRO A 196 1.30 -17.23 21.45
CA PRO A 196 1.81 -18.42 20.72
C PRO A 196 1.27 -19.76 21.24
N GLY A 197 0.95 -19.86 22.53
CA GLY A 197 0.35 -21.06 23.13
C GLY A 197 -1.05 -21.40 22.61
N SER A 198 -1.76 -20.43 22.01
CA SER A 198 -3.13 -20.62 21.50
C SER A 198 -3.18 -21.40 20.18
N ASN A 199 -2.10 -21.39 19.39
CA ASN A 199 -2.04 -22.02 18.06
C ASN A 199 -0.61 -22.46 17.71
N PRO A 200 -0.02 -23.39 18.48
CA PRO A 200 1.38 -23.76 18.36
C PRO A 200 1.76 -24.40 17.02
N ASP A 201 0.81 -25.01 16.34
CA ASP A 201 0.97 -25.68 15.05
C ASP A 201 0.49 -24.83 13.85
N GLY A 202 -0.04 -23.63 14.10
CA GLY A 202 -0.58 -22.74 13.08
C GLY A 202 -1.85 -23.22 12.38
N LYS A 203 -2.43 -24.36 12.82
CA LYS A 203 -3.54 -25.03 12.12
C LYS A 203 -4.93 -24.77 12.70
N LYS A 204 -4.98 -24.05 13.81
CA LYS A 204 -6.24 -23.76 14.49
C LYS A 204 -6.92 -22.54 13.89
N ASP A 205 -8.23 -22.57 13.87
CA ASP A 205 -9.04 -21.43 13.44
C ASP A 205 -9.23 -20.39 14.56
N LEU A 206 -9.67 -19.19 14.20
CA LEU A 206 -9.90 -18.08 15.13
C LEU A 206 -10.85 -18.49 16.27
N GLY A 207 -11.88 -19.27 15.99
CA GLY A 207 -12.83 -19.72 17.02
C GLY A 207 -12.17 -20.61 18.09
N TYR A 208 -11.21 -21.45 17.68
CA TYR A 208 -10.43 -22.25 18.62
C TYR A 208 -9.47 -21.39 19.45
N VAL A 209 -8.74 -20.47 18.79
CA VAL A 209 -7.80 -19.55 19.45
C VAL A 209 -8.50 -18.75 20.55
N ILE A 210 -9.67 -18.20 20.25
CA ILE A 210 -10.49 -17.46 21.23
C ILE A 210 -10.93 -18.35 22.39
N LYS A 211 -11.43 -19.56 22.12
CA LYS A 211 -11.83 -20.49 23.17
C LYS A 211 -10.66 -20.90 24.07
N TRP A 212 -9.47 -21.06 23.49
CA TRP A 212 -8.27 -21.36 24.23
C TRP A 212 -7.89 -20.20 25.18
N LEU A 213 -7.90 -18.96 24.70
CA LEU A 213 -7.64 -17.78 25.49
C LEU A 213 -8.59 -17.65 26.69
N ILE A 214 -9.88 -17.91 26.47
CA ILE A 214 -10.88 -17.90 27.54
C ILE A 214 -10.59 -19.00 28.59
N LYS A 215 -10.26 -20.23 28.14
CA LYS A 215 -9.99 -21.37 29.04
C LYS A 215 -8.67 -21.27 29.78
N ALA A 216 -7.64 -20.69 29.16
CA ALA A 216 -6.31 -20.56 29.75
C ALA A 216 -6.27 -19.55 30.91
N GLY A 217 -7.42 -18.93 31.28
CA GLY A 217 -7.49 -17.95 32.33
C GLY A 217 -6.77 -16.65 32.00
N GLN A 218 -6.31 -16.48 30.76
CA GLN A 218 -5.64 -15.25 30.29
C GLN A 218 -6.56 -14.04 30.54
N ILE A 219 -7.87 -14.23 30.42
CA ILE A 219 -8.86 -13.18 30.70
C ILE A 219 -9.06 -13.00 32.20
N GLU A 220 -9.09 -14.08 32.99
CA GLU A 220 -9.25 -13.99 34.45
C GLU A 220 -8.01 -13.38 35.13
N SER A 221 -6.81 -13.78 34.71
CA SER A 221 -5.57 -13.17 35.22
C SER A 221 -5.43 -11.71 34.81
N CYS A 222 -5.97 -11.36 33.66
CA CYS A 222 -6.04 -10.00 33.18
C CYS A 222 -7.12 -9.16 33.90
N ALA A 223 -8.20 -9.72 34.42
CA ALA A 223 -9.30 -8.96 35.06
C ALA A 223 -8.90 -8.27 36.38
N HIS A 224 -7.76 -8.59 36.97
CA HIS A 224 -7.29 -8.04 38.25
C HIS A 224 -6.10 -7.08 38.12
N ALA A 225 -5.56 -6.86 36.93
CA ALA A 225 -4.44 -5.96 36.67
C ALA A 225 -4.83 -4.82 35.72
N ALA A 226 -4.21 -3.66 35.86
CA ALA A 226 -4.42 -2.54 34.92
C ALA A 226 -4.04 -2.88 33.47
N SER A 227 -3.29 -3.97 33.25
CA SER A 227 -2.96 -4.57 31.94
C SER A 227 -4.05 -5.50 31.38
N ALA A 228 -5.16 -5.67 32.07
CA ALA A 228 -6.22 -6.61 31.75
C ALA A 228 -7.14 -6.13 30.63
N ILE A 229 -7.35 -4.83 30.55
CA ILE A 229 -8.26 -4.23 29.57
C ILE A 229 -7.84 -4.53 28.14
N PRO A 230 -6.55 -4.41 27.74
CA PRO A 230 -6.11 -4.75 26.39
C PRO A 230 -6.48 -6.19 25.96
N CYS A 231 -6.15 -7.18 26.81
CA CYS A 231 -6.42 -8.58 26.48
C CYS A 231 -7.93 -8.89 26.31
N LEU A 232 -8.79 -8.26 27.09
CA LEU A 232 -10.24 -8.38 26.93
C LEU A 232 -10.73 -7.79 25.61
N LEU A 233 -10.16 -6.67 25.19
CA LEU A 233 -10.51 -6.01 23.93
C LEU A 233 -10.03 -6.83 22.73
N ASP A 234 -8.86 -7.46 22.79
CA ASP A 234 -8.35 -8.36 21.76
C ASP A 234 -9.28 -9.55 21.54
N VAL A 235 -9.68 -10.18 22.64
CA VAL A 235 -10.61 -11.32 22.59
C VAL A 235 -11.99 -10.86 22.12
N ALA A 236 -12.47 -9.69 22.53
CA ALA A 236 -13.74 -9.14 22.06
C ALA A 236 -13.71 -8.84 20.57
N SER A 237 -12.61 -8.26 20.06
CA SER A 237 -12.40 -7.99 18.63
C SER A 237 -12.37 -9.29 17.81
N GLY A 238 -11.63 -10.29 18.28
CA GLY A 238 -11.61 -11.62 17.68
C GLY A 238 -12.99 -12.28 17.67
N HIS A 239 -13.74 -12.18 18.78
CA HIS A 239 -15.12 -12.68 18.87
C HIS A 239 -16.06 -11.98 17.89
N LEU A 240 -15.97 -10.66 17.77
CA LEU A 240 -16.76 -9.85 16.85
C LEU A 240 -16.56 -10.36 15.40
N ILE A 241 -15.31 -10.44 14.96
CA ILE A 241 -14.96 -10.91 13.61
C ILE A 241 -15.47 -12.34 13.39
N ASN A 242 -15.26 -13.25 14.35
CA ASN A 242 -15.71 -14.63 14.23
C ASN A 242 -17.24 -14.76 14.19
N ARG A 243 -17.97 -13.88 14.88
CA ARG A 243 -19.44 -13.84 14.82
C ARG A 243 -19.95 -13.27 13.51
N LEU A 244 -19.30 -12.25 12.97
CA LEU A 244 -19.61 -11.72 11.64
C LEU A 244 -19.39 -12.78 10.55
N HIS A 245 -18.27 -13.53 10.61
CA HIS A 245 -18.04 -14.65 9.72
C HIS A 245 -19.11 -15.75 9.84
N SER A 246 -19.50 -16.11 11.07
CA SER A 246 -20.55 -17.11 11.27
C SER A 246 -21.90 -16.65 10.67
N ARG A 247 -22.22 -15.36 10.77
CA ARG A 247 -23.41 -14.77 10.14
C ARG A 247 -23.34 -14.76 8.62
N ALA A 248 -22.15 -14.71 8.05
CA ALA A 248 -21.94 -14.68 6.59
C ALA A 248 -22.22 -16.06 5.93
N LYS A 249 -22.27 -17.14 6.69
CA LYS A 249 -22.56 -18.48 6.15
C LYS A 249 -23.99 -18.55 5.60
N ALA A 250 -24.13 -19.21 4.45
CA ALA A 250 -25.42 -19.31 3.72
C ALA A 250 -26.59 -19.82 4.59
N ASN A 251 -26.33 -20.71 5.55
CA ASN A 251 -27.37 -21.31 6.39
C ASN A 251 -27.64 -20.51 7.70
N ALA A 252 -26.88 -19.44 7.96
CA ALA A 252 -26.99 -18.73 9.24
C ALA A 252 -28.35 -18.04 9.42
N ALA A 253 -28.90 -17.48 8.37
CA ALA A 253 -30.21 -16.83 8.38
C ALA A 253 -31.32 -17.84 8.69
N ALA A 254 -31.28 -19.05 8.10
CA ALA A 254 -32.25 -20.10 8.31
C ALA A 254 -32.14 -20.71 9.72
N GLN A 255 -30.93 -20.90 10.24
CA GLN A 255 -30.70 -21.53 11.54
C GLN A 255 -30.87 -20.60 12.74
N HIS A 256 -30.60 -19.31 12.57
CA HIS A 256 -30.50 -18.36 13.69
C HIS A 256 -31.33 -17.09 13.48
N GLY A 257 -32.11 -16.96 12.40
CA GLY A 257 -32.93 -15.77 12.12
C GLY A 257 -32.10 -14.48 11.95
N THR A 258 -30.81 -14.60 11.60
CA THR A 258 -29.93 -13.43 11.47
C THR A 258 -30.07 -12.77 10.11
N ARG A 259 -29.98 -11.44 10.06
CA ARG A 259 -29.92 -10.73 8.78
C ARG A 259 -28.64 -11.10 8.00
N PRO A 260 -28.64 -11.02 6.67
CA PRO A 260 -27.42 -11.14 5.87
C PRO A 260 -26.37 -10.11 6.29
N VAL A 261 -25.10 -10.45 6.06
CA VAL A 261 -24.00 -9.47 6.28
C VAL A 261 -24.09 -8.31 5.29
N SER A 262 -23.80 -7.13 5.80
CA SER A 262 -23.84 -5.88 5.05
C SER A 262 -22.45 -5.28 4.90
N ARG A 263 -22.34 -4.22 4.10
CA ARG A 263 -21.09 -3.45 4.00
C ARG A 263 -20.64 -2.86 5.34
N GLN A 264 -21.58 -2.47 6.19
CA GLN A 264 -21.25 -1.98 7.53
C GLN A 264 -20.62 -3.07 8.40
N ASP A 265 -21.08 -4.34 8.28
CA ASP A 265 -20.46 -5.45 9.00
C ASP A 265 -19.02 -5.71 8.53
N ALA A 266 -18.77 -5.58 7.23
CA ALA A 266 -17.43 -5.68 6.67
C ALA A 266 -16.52 -4.54 7.15
N ASN A 267 -17.00 -3.32 7.15
CA ASN A 267 -16.23 -2.17 7.67
C ASN A 267 -15.91 -2.35 9.16
N LEU A 268 -16.88 -2.79 9.97
CA LEU A 268 -16.66 -3.09 11.38
C LEU A 268 -15.61 -4.18 11.61
N ALA A 269 -15.54 -5.19 10.73
CA ALA A 269 -14.49 -6.19 10.80
C ALA A 269 -13.11 -5.61 10.48
N VAL A 270 -13.01 -4.70 9.50
CA VAL A 270 -11.77 -3.98 9.16
C VAL A 270 -11.34 -3.06 10.31
N ASP A 271 -12.28 -2.33 10.93
CA ASP A 271 -12.00 -1.49 12.10
C ASP A 271 -11.48 -2.31 13.28
N ALA A 272 -11.99 -3.53 13.47
CA ALA A 272 -11.49 -4.43 14.51
C ALA A 272 -10.05 -4.92 14.22
N ILE A 273 -9.66 -5.13 12.96
CA ILE A 273 -8.27 -5.41 12.57
C ILE A 273 -7.38 -4.19 12.84
N ALA A 274 -7.86 -2.99 12.48
CA ALA A 274 -7.13 -1.74 12.76
C ALA A 274 -6.90 -1.55 14.26
N PHE A 275 -7.90 -1.85 15.09
CA PHE A 275 -7.79 -1.83 16.54
C PHE A 275 -6.72 -2.81 17.03
N LEU A 276 -6.74 -4.08 16.57
CA LEU A 276 -5.74 -5.09 16.96
C LEU A 276 -4.31 -4.66 16.59
N LEU A 277 -4.11 -4.03 15.43
CA LEU A 277 -2.80 -3.50 15.02
C LEU A 277 -2.30 -2.44 16.00
N GLN A 278 -3.18 -1.56 16.46
CA GLN A 278 -2.83 -0.50 17.44
C GLN A 278 -2.56 -1.08 18.82
N ASP A 279 -3.42 -1.98 19.29
CA ASP A 279 -3.34 -2.54 20.64
C ASP A 279 -2.11 -3.45 20.81
N PHE A 280 -1.70 -4.18 19.78
CA PHE A 280 -0.45 -4.95 19.77
C PHE A 280 0.81 -4.08 19.57
N GLY A 281 0.68 -2.77 19.36
CA GLY A 281 1.79 -1.88 19.06
C GLY A 281 2.42 -2.13 17.69
N TRP A 282 1.67 -2.73 16.77
CA TRP A 282 2.14 -3.03 15.40
C TRP A 282 1.72 -1.96 14.38
N ALA A 283 0.97 -0.96 14.80
CA ALA A 283 0.72 0.24 14.01
C ALA A 283 1.84 1.26 14.21
N GLU A 284 2.16 2.02 13.16
CA GLU A 284 2.99 3.20 13.31
C GLU A 284 2.22 4.27 14.09
N THR A 285 2.86 4.85 15.10
CA THR A 285 2.28 5.99 15.81
C THR A 285 2.32 7.20 14.90
N ALA A 286 1.15 7.77 14.60
CA ALA A 286 1.08 9.06 13.92
C ALA A 286 1.84 10.09 14.77
N THR A 287 3.02 10.52 14.32
CA THR A 287 3.79 11.63 14.89
C THR A 287 3.28 12.96 14.37
#